data_7410b347a042d515edf90f9950e96aa2
#
_entry.id   7410b347a042d515edf90f9950e96aa2
#
_cell.length_a   1.000
_cell.length_b   1.000
_cell.length_c   1.000
_cell.angle_alpha   90.00
_cell.angle_beta   90.00
_cell.angle_gamma   90.00
#
_symmetry.space_group_name_H-M   'P 1'
#
loop_
_entity.id
_entity.type
_entity.pdbx_description
1 polymer ?
#
loop_
_entity_poly.entity_id
_entity_poly.type
_entity_poly.pdbx_seq_one_letter_code
_entity_poly.pdbx_strand_id
1 'polypeptide(L)'
;MATYGELNPDIYYLIQVDGDSDIELVSVLFQTKETVLLRSYLPQAEDFFRFLDEPIFKLIEELDEETAEKFVNLYQAPEEEYEE
;
A
#
# COMPACT_ATOMS: atom_id res chain seq x y z
N MET A 1 -1.96 -17.53 -4.98
CA MET A 1 -1.93 -16.45 -4.02
C MET A 1 -0.75 -15.54 -4.34
N ALA A 2 -0.97 -14.26 -4.36
CA ALA A 2 0.09 -13.33 -4.71
C ALA A 2 1.11 -13.21 -3.60
N THR A 3 2.35 -12.95 -3.98
CA THR A 3 3.41 -12.70 -3.01
C THR A 3 3.88 -11.26 -3.17
N TYR A 4 4.59 -10.79 -2.15
CA TYR A 4 5.10 -9.42 -2.19
C TYR A 4 6.10 -9.21 -3.31
N GLY A 5 6.78 -10.26 -3.74
CA GLY A 5 7.72 -10.15 -4.85
C GLY A 5 7.08 -9.89 -6.18
N GLU A 6 5.77 -10.11 -6.29
CA GLU A 6 5.07 -9.90 -7.55
C GLU A 6 4.60 -8.47 -7.72
N LEU A 7 4.76 -7.63 -6.72
CA LEU A 7 4.30 -6.25 -6.80
C LEU A 7 5.26 -5.42 -7.63
N ASN A 8 4.68 -4.49 -8.38
CA ASN A 8 5.42 -3.63 -9.29
C ASN A 8 5.71 -2.28 -8.65
N PRO A 9 6.94 -1.75 -8.83
CA PRO A 9 7.24 -0.45 -8.19
C PRO A 9 6.48 0.73 -8.76
N ASP A 10 5.91 0.58 -9.96
CA ASP A 10 5.21 1.71 -10.58
C ASP A 10 3.73 1.71 -10.28
N ILE A 11 3.25 0.78 -9.47
CA ILE A 11 1.83 0.62 -9.22
C ILE A 11 1.59 0.70 -7.73
N TYR A 12 0.47 1.28 -7.35
CA TYR A 12 0.02 1.30 -5.97
C TYR A 12 -0.97 0.16 -5.76
N TYR A 13 -1.03 -0.34 -4.55
CA TYR A 13 -1.86 -1.50 -4.25
C TYR A 13 -2.66 -1.28 -2.99
N LEU A 14 -3.90 -1.73 -3.01
CA LEU A 14 -4.69 -1.85 -1.80
C LEU A 14 -4.55 -3.28 -1.33
N ILE A 15 -4.00 -3.48 -0.14
CA ILE A 15 -3.77 -4.81 0.39
C ILE A 15 -4.25 -4.89 1.82
N GLN A 16 -4.43 -6.12 2.27
CA GLN A 16 -4.68 -6.41 3.66
C GLN A 16 -3.61 -7.38 4.12
N VAL A 17 -2.91 -7.01 5.19
CA VAL A 17 -1.74 -7.77 5.63
C VAL A 17 -2.16 -9.03 6.36
N ASP A 18 -3.21 -8.97 7.15
CA ASP A 18 -3.76 -10.15 7.78
C ASP A 18 -5.24 -9.91 8.05
N GLY A 19 -5.90 -10.93 8.62
CA GLY A 19 -7.34 -10.87 8.77
C GLY A 19 -7.84 -9.82 9.73
N ASP A 20 -6.96 -9.32 10.59
CA ASP A 20 -7.35 -8.33 11.58
C ASP A 20 -6.89 -6.93 11.24
N SER A 21 -6.19 -6.77 10.13
CA SER A 21 -5.63 -5.49 9.74
C SER A 21 -6.59 -4.68 8.90
N ASP A 22 -6.43 -3.36 8.96
CA ASP A 22 -7.10 -2.50 8.02
C ASP A 22 -6.49 -2.64 6.65
N ILE A 23 -7.26 -2.23 5.65
CA ILE A 23 -6.75 -2.19 4.28
C ILE A 23 -5.73 -1.06 4.19
N GLU A 24 -4.60 -1.35 3.56
CA GLU A 24 -3.52 -0.38 3.43
C GLU A 24 -3.31 -0.05 1.96
N LEU A 25 -2.98 1.21 1.72
CA LEU A 25 -2.52 1.63 0.40
C LEU A 25 -1.00 1.66 0.43
N VAL A 26 -0.38 0.84 -0.40
CA VAL A 26 1.07 0.68 -0.36
C VAL A 26 1.67 0.84 -1.75
N SER A 27 2.94 1.18 -1.79
CA SER A 27 3.72 1.14 -3.01
C SER A 27 5.06 0.50 -2.72
N VAL A 28 5.69 -0.04 -3.78
CA VAL A 28 7.00 -0.64 -3.66
C VAL A 28 8.04 0.45 -3.88
N LEU A 29 8.94 0.61 -2.92
CA LEU A 29 10.03 1.57 -3.06
C LEU A 29 11.20 0.94 -3.81
N PHE A 30 11.61 -0.27 -3.44
CA PHE A 30 12.61 -1.02 -4.17
C PHE A 30 12.62 -2.45 -3.69
N GLN A 31 13.31 -3.29 -4.45
CA GLN A 31 13.48 -4.71 -4.14
C GLN A 31 14.95 -5.05 -4.07
N THR A 32 15.29 -5.95 -3.18
CA THR A 32 16.60 -6.59 -3.17
C THR A 32 16.42 -8.02 -3.67
N LYS A 33 17.46 -8.84 -3.49
CA LYS A 33 17.37 -10.23 -3.91
C LYS A 33 16.35 -11.02 -3.12
N GLU A 34 16.12 -10.63 -1.89
CA GLU A 34 15.29 -11.44 -0.99
C GLU A 34 14.14 -10.67 -0.39
N THR A 35 14.18 -9.35 -0.43
CA THR A 35 13.18 -8.53 0.25
C THR A 35 12.67 -7.43 -0.63
N VAL A 36 11.58 -6.84 -0.19
CA VAL A 36 11.00 -5.68 -0.84
C VAL A 36 10.69 -4.66 0.24
N LEU A 37 11.00 -3.39 -0.04
CA LEU A 37 10.66 -2.31 0.86
C LEU A 37 9.40 -1.63 0.33
N LEU A 38 8.41 -1.56 1.18
CA LEU A 38 7.14 -0.96 0.81
C LEU A 38 6.88 0.26 1.68
N ARG A 39 6.11 1.17 1.13
CA ARG A 39 5.64 2.34 1.87
C ARG A 39 4.13 2.28 1.94
N SER A 40 3.60 2.33 3.16
CA SER A 40 2.18 2.41 3.39
C SER A 40 1.79 3.87 3.53
N TYR A 41 0.70 4.25 2.85
CA TYR A 41 0.18 5.61 2.93
C TYR A 41 -1.07 5.69 3.79
N LEU A 42 -1.77 4.58 3.89
CA LEU A 42 -3.03 4.49 4.62
C LEU A 42 -3.04 3.18 5.36
N PRO A 43 -3.53 3.14 6.57
CA PRO A 43 -4.10 4.25 7.34
C PRO A 43 -3.02 5.15 7.92
N GLN A 44 -1.78 4.69 7.96
CA GLN A 44 -0.68 5.47 8.49
C GLN A 44 0.50 5.40 7.55
N ALA A 45 1.24 6.49 7.46
CA ALA A 45 2.44 6.53 6.65
C ALA A 45 3.57 5.81 7.37
N GLU A 46 4.04 4.71 6.80
CA GLU A 46 5.17 4.00 7.39
C GLU A 46 5.79 3.09 6.35
N ASP A 47 7.06 2.78 6.53
CA ASP A 47 7.79 1.89 5.64
C ASP A 47 7.98 0.56 6.33
N PHE A 48 7.96 -0.51 5.54
CA PHE A 48 8.16 -1.84 6.10
C PHE A 48 8.73 -2.76 5.04
N PHE A 49 9.41 -3.81 5.51
CA PHE A 49 10.02 -4.84 4.66
C PHE A 49 9.17 -6.09 4.65
N ARG A 50 9.22 -6.78 3.51
CA ARG A 50 8.65 -8.13 3.41
C ARG A 50 9.59 -8.98 2.57
N PHE A 51 9.58 -10.29 2.81
CA PHE A 51 10.33 -11.19 1.95
C PHE A 51 9.59 -11.35 0.63
N LEU A 52 10.35 -11.57 -0.43
CA LEU A 52 9.74 -11.66 -1.76
C LEU A 52 8.75 -12.81 -1.88
N ASP A 53 9.00 -13.92 -1.20
CA ASP A 53 8.14 -15.08 -1.30
C ASP A 53 7.04 -15.08 -0.23
N GLU A 54 6.94 -14.03 0.54
CA GLU A 54 5.91 -13.95 1.56
C GLU A 54 4.55 -13.71 0.90
N PRO A 55 3.52 -14.48 1.27
CA PRO A 55 2.22 -14.28 0.64
C PRO A 55 1.53 -13.04 1.17
N ILE A 56 0.79 -12.39 0.29
CA ILE A 56 -0.07 -11.29 0.68
C ILE A 56 -1.40 -11.89 1.12
N PHE A 57 -1.84 -11.55 2.33
CA PHE A 57 -3.09 -12.10 2.82
C PHE A 57 -4.23 -11.83 1.84
N LYS A 58 -4.34 -10.58 1.37
CA LYS A 58 -5.37 -10.25 0.41
C LYS A 58 -4.92 -9.06 -0.42
N LEU A 59 -4.87 -9.26 -1.73
CA LEU A 59 -4.58 -8.18 -2.67
C LEU A 59 -5.93 -7.72 -3.23
N ILE A 60 -6.30 -6.50 -2.89
CA ILE A 60 -7.64 -6.02 -3.18
C ILE A 60 -7.70 -5.37 -4.55
N GLU A 61 -6.75 -4.48 -4.84
CA GLU A 61 -6.84 -3.76 -6.09
C GLU A 61 -5.50 -3.11 -6.42
N GLU A 62 -5.25 -2.97 -7.72
CA GLU A 62 -4.11 -2.20 -8.21
C GLU A 62 -4.59 -0.84 -8.64
N LEU A 63 -3.82 0.19 -8.32
CA LEU A 63 -4.18 1.57 -8.63
C LEU A 63 -3.03 2.23 -9.36
N ASP A 64 -3.37 3.08 -10.32
CA ASP A 64 -2.32 3.92 -10.91
C ASP A 64 -2.06 5.10 -9.98
N GLU A 65 -1.05 5.89 -10.36
CA GLU A 65 -0.61 6.97 -9.50
C GLU A 65 -1.72 8.00 -9.26
N GLU A 66 -2.46 8.31 -10.30
CA GLU A 66 -3.50 9.33 -10.18
C GLU A 66 -4.60 8.88 -9.23
N THR A 67 -5.04 7.64 -9.36
CA THR A 67 -6.09 7.11 -8.50
C THR A 67 -5.60 7.00 -7.08
N ALA A 68 -4.33 6.57 -6.91
CA ALA A 68 -3.76 6.44 -5.57
C ALA A 68 -3.68 7.79 -4.89
N GLU A 69 -3.31 8.84 -5.63
CA GLU A 69 -3.27 10.17 -5.04
C GLU A 69 -4.63 10.62 -4.56
N LYS A 70 -5.67 10.27 -5.30
CA LYS A 70 -7.02 10.63 -4.86
C LYS A 70 -7.38 9.93 -3.57
N PHE A 71 -7.00 8.68 -3.43
CA PHE A 71 -7.23 7.97 -2.18
C PHE A 71 -6.51 8.63 -1.02
N VAL A 72 -5.24 8.97 -1.23
CA VAL A 72 -4.48 9.57 -0.17
C VAL A 72 -5.08 10.91 0.24
N ASN A 73 -5.48 11.70 -0.74
CA ASN A 73 -6.06 13.01 -0.45
C ASN A 73 -7.37 12.89 0.29
N LEU A 74 -8.19 11.90 -0.07
CA LEU A 74 -9.46 11.70 0.62
C LEU A 74 -9.27 11.34 2.08
N TYR A 75 -8.34 10.43 2.35
CA TYR A 75 -8.17 9.93 3.70
C TYR A 75 -7.35 10.84 4.58
N GLN A 76 -6.46 11.63 3.99
CA GLN A 76 -5.60 12.50 4.76
C GLN A 76 -6.03 13.94 4.70
N ALA A 77 -7.13 14.23 4.04
CA ALA A 77 -7.63 15.60 3.96
C ALA A 77 -7.90 16.10 5.38
N PRO A 78 -7.45 17.29 5.70
CA PRO A 78 -7.69 17.83 7.03
C PRO A 78 -9.16 18.06 7.24
N GLU A 79 -9.57 17.85 8.45
CA GLU A 79 -10.98 18.00 8.73
C GLU A 79 -11.47 19.39 8.69
N GLU A 80 -10.56 20.31 8.81
CA GLU A 80 -10.99 21.69 8.74
C GLU A 80 -11.50 22.05 7.36
N GLU A 81 -11.31 21.19 6.39
CA GLU A 81 -11.90 21.46 5.10
C GLU A 81 -13.40 21.36 5.10
N TYR A 82 -13.94 20.79 6.12
CA TYR A 82 -15.38 20.65 6.17
C TYR A 82 -16.06 21.73 6.92
N GLU A 83 -15.31 22.67 7.39
CA GLU A 83 -15.92 23.63 8.26
C GLU A 83 -16.46 24.82 7.58
N GLU A 84 -16.28 24.91 6.32
CA GLU A 84 -16.74 26.10 5.69
C GLU A 84 -18.12 26.16 5.41
#